data_8dbc231ca719ef969b2cdde816fd1e4a
#
_entry.id   8dbc231ca719ef969b2cdde816fd1e4a
#
_cell.length_a   1.000
_cell.length_b   1.000
_cell.length_c   1.000
_cell.angle_alpha   90.00
_cell.angle_beta   90.00
_cell.angle_gamma   90.00
#
_symmetry.space_group_name_H-M   'P 1'
#
loop_
_entity.id
_entity.type
_entity.pdbx_description
1 polymer ?
#
loop_
_entity_poly.entity_id
_entity_poly.type
_entity_poly.pdbx_seq_one_letter_code
_entity_poly.pdbx_strand_id
1 'polypeptide(L)'
;MSYLVKNKIFNEDCLDTISNREINYDYVFFSPPDYDELGMTPIEDDEKYFGWMKEIYSKLNPNKNVVTIVISNRRYNRRTIPKHEYVTSIMKDLGYDLLNEKIWEKSKEINMYRYNYAFVLCYGKKNFKSKNTKQFKYDIWFHPHQSYKGYSYNFSKDMVIRCIENYTEKGDIVFNPFIGIGTTAIACLETERKFLGSEIDSEVYEICMNRLEQEQRSTKWF
;
A
#
# COMPACT_ATOMS: atom_id res chain seq x y z
N MET A 1 1.39 -18.56 -24.48
CA MET A 1 0.25 -17.95 -23.75
C MET A 1 0.70 -17.75 -22.32
N SER A 2 1.03 -16.54 -21.92
CA SER A 2 1.38 -16.25 -20.53
C SER A 2 0.13 -16.43 -19.67
N TYR A 3 0.14 -17.39 -18.78
CA TYR A 3 -0.89 -17.52 -17.75
C TYR A 3 -0.77 -16.29 -16.86
N LEU A 4 -1.67 -15.32 -17.01
CA LEU A 4 -1.81 -14.18 -16.12
C LEU A 4 -2.02 -14.70 -14.69
N VAL A 5 -1.00 -14.55 -13.88
CA VAL A 5 -1.05 -14.93 -12.46
C VAL A 5 -2.01 -13.94 -11.78
N LYS A 6 -3.11 -14.45 -11.24
CA LYS A 6 -4.16 -13.65 -10.58
C LYS A 6 -4.45 -14.23 -9.21
N ASN A 7 -4.75 -13.36 -8.25
CA ASN A 7 -5.04 -13.75 -6.87
C ASN A 7 -3.90 -14.57 -6.27
N LYS A 8 -2.67 -14.04 -6.35
CA LYS A 8 -1.48 -14.71 -5.85
C LYS A 8 -0.65 -13.78 -4.97
N ILE A 9 -0.13 -14.36 -3.91
CA ILE A 9 0.88 -13.74 -3.05
C ILE A 9 2.13 -14.59 -3.15
N PHE A 10 3.28 -13.93 -3.28
CA PHE A 10 4.58 -14.57 -3.35
C PHE A 10 5.30 -14.36 -2.01
N ASN A 11 5.86 -15.43 -1.45
CA ASN A 11 6.74 -15.29 -0.28
C ASN A 11 8.17 -15.06 -0.78
N GLU A 12 8.47 -13.81 -1.12
CA GLU A 12 9.76 -13.38 -1.65
C GLU A 12 9.92 -11.85 -1.55
N ASP A 13 11.11 -11.34 -1.81
CA ASP A 13 11.34 -9.91 -1.93
C ASP A 13 10.51 -9.30 -3.07
N CYS A 14 9.95 -8.13 -2.84
CA CYS A 14 9.14 -7.42 -3.84
C CYS A 14 9.94 -7.07 -5.11
N LEU A 15 11.25 -6.83 -5.00
CA LEU A 15 12.13 -6.59 -6.14
C LEU A 15 12.25 -7.82 -7.03
N ASP A 16 12.29 -9.02 -6.44
CA ASP A 16 12.28 -10.28 -7.18
C ASP A 16 10.93 -10.46 -7.89
N THR A 17 9.82 -10.21 -7.20
CA THR A 17 8.49 -10.27 -7.81
C THR A 17 8.38 -9.32 -9.02
N ILE A 18 8.81 -8.07 -8.89
CA ILE A 18 8.66 -7.06 -9.95
C ILE A 18 9.62 -7.31 -11.11
N SER A 19 10.87 -7.76 -10.83
CA SER A 19 11.93 -7.87 -11.82
C SER A 19 11.94 -9.21 -12.56
N ASN A 20 11.60 -10.30 -11.88
CA ASN A 20 11.78 -11.66 -12.39
C ASN A 20 10.48 -12.30 -12.89
N ARG A 21 9.34 -11.65 -12.69
CA ARG A 21 8.03 -12.17 -13.08
C ARG A 21 7.33 -11.23 -14.07
N GLU A 22 6.72 -11.79 -15.09
CA GLU A 22 5.80 -11.05 -15.96
C GLU A 22 4.49 -10.80 -15.23
N ILE A 23 4.47 -9.81 -14.33
CA ILE A 23 3.26 -9.40 -13.64
C ILE A 23 2.56 -8.28 -14.40
N ASN A 24 1.25 -8.41 -14.56
CA ASN A 24 0.38 -7.35 -15.06
C ASN A 24 -0.57 -6.93 -13.95
N TYR A 25 -0.69 -5.63 -13.75
CA TYR A 25 -1.59 -5.02 -12.78
C TYR A 25 -2.12 -3.69 -13.31
N ASP A 26 -3.28 -3.29 -12.82
CA ASP A 26 -3.98 -2.07 -13.23
C ASP A 26 -3.77 -0.93 -12.23
N TYR A 27 -3.51 -1.27 -10.97
CA TYR A 27 -3.35 -0.33 -9.87
C TYR A 27 -2.35 -0.86 -8.85
N VAL A 28 -1.64 0.06 -8.19
CA VAL A 28 -0.70 -0.27 -7.12
C VAL A 28 -1.15 0.42 -5.83
N PHE A 29 -1.24 -0.34 -4.74
CA PHE A 29 -1.59 0.18 -3.42
C PHE A 29 -0.71 -0.44 -2.36
N PHE A 30 0.01 0.38 -1.58
CA PHE A 30 0.85 -0.12 -0.50
C PHE A 30 1.20 0.92 0.56
N SER A 31 1.74 0.45 1.70
CA SER A 31 2.58 1.20 2.62
C SER A 31 3.95 0.55 2.64
N PRO A 32 5.04 1.29 2.42
CA PRO A 32 6.37 0.73 2.60
C PRO A 32 6.61 0.42 4.07
N PRO A 33 7.43 -0.59 4.41
CA PRO A 33 7.86 -0.84 5.77
C PRO A 33 8.59 0.38 6.34
N ASP A 34 8.54 0.53 7.67
CA ASP A 34 9.25 1.62 8.36
C ASP A 34 10.72 1.23 8.63
N TYR A 35 11.53 2.15 9.08
CA TYR A 35 12.94 1.95 9.41
C TYR A 35 13.15 0.72 10.32
N ASP A 36 12.35 0.62 11.39
CA ASP A 36 12.46 -0.46 12.36
C ASP A 36 12.26 -1.86 11.74
N GLU A 37 11.35 -1.95 10.75
CA GLU A 37 11.04 -3.20 10.04
C GLU A 37 12.16 -3.62 9.08
N LEU A 38 13.01 -2.67 8.69
CA LEU A 38 14.19 -2.90 7.83
C LEU A 38 15.49 -2.96 8.62
N GLY A 39 15.46 -2.89 9.96
CA GLY A 39 16.66 -2.82 10.79
C GLY A 39 17.50 -1.57 10.58
N MET A 40 16.86 -0.47 10.17
CA MET A 40 17.50 0.82 9.91
C MET A 40 17.23 1.81 11.04
N THR A 41 18.16 2.75 11.25
CA THR A 41 18.02 3.83 12.22
C THR A 41 17.61 5.12 11.51
N PRO A 42 16.48 5.75 11.91
CA PRO A 42 16.07 7.02 11.34
C PRO A 42 17.16 8.09 11.47
N ILE A 43 17.31 8.96 10.46
CA ILE A 43 18.33 9.98 10.28
C ILE A 43 19.68 9.38 9.84
N GLU A 44 20.21 8.38 10.54
CA GLU A 44 21.49 7.76 10.21
C GLU A 44 21.45 6.98 8.89
N ASP A 45 20.34 6.29 8.64
CA ASP A 45 20.11 5.47 7.43
C ASP A 45 19.16 6.14 6.42
N ASP A 46 18.85 7.44 6.53
CA ASP A 46 17.88 8.11 5.65
C ASP A 46 18.22 7.94 4.16
N GLU A 47 19.49 8.13 3.79
CA GLU A 47 19.94 7.97 2.40
C GLU A 47 19.71 6.54 1.89
N LYS A 48 20.03 5.54 2.72
CA LYS A 48 19.82 4.13 2.39
C LYS A 48 18.33 3.80 2.30
N TYR A 49 17.53 4.28 3.24
CA TYR A 49 16.08 4.03 3.27
C TYR A 49 15.38 4.63 2.05
N PHE A 50 15.64 5.88 1.72
CA PHE A 50 15.02 6.53 0.57
C PHE A 50 15.61 6.07 -0.76
N GLY A 51 16.88 5.66 -0.79
CA GLY A 51 17.50 5.01 -1.94
C GLY A 51 16.84 3.68 -2.28
N TRP A 52 16.58 2.85 -1.28
CA TRP A 52 15.83 1.60 -1.41
C TRP A 52 14.38 1.84 -1.90
N MET A 53 13.67 2.82 -1.34
CA MET A 53 12.36 3.19 -1.86
C MET A 53 12.41 3.60 -3.33
N LYS A 54 13.38 4.43 -3.71
CA LYS A 54 13.54 4.89 -5.09
C LYS A 54 13.79 3.74 -6.05
N GLU A 55 14.56 2.74 -5.65
CA GLU A 55 14.78 1.54 -6.44
C GLU A 55 13.47 0.82 -6.73
N ILE A 56 12.65 0.52 -5.71
CA ILE A 56 11.35 -0.15 -5.88
C ILE A 56 10.41 0.68 -6.76
N TYR A 57 10.28 1.98 -6.45
CA TYR A 57 9.37 2.85 -7.19
C TYR A 57 9.76 3.03 -8.65
N SER A 58 11.06 2.95 -8.97
CA SER A 58 11.57 3.02 -10.34
C SER A 58 11.13 1.83 -11.21
N LYS A 59 10.77 0.71 -10.58
CA LYS A 59 10.26 -0.49 -11.29
C LYS A 59 8.76 -0.40 -11.61
N LEU A 60 8.05 0.54 -11.00
CA LEU A 60 6.64 0.78 -11.29
C LEU A 60 6.50 1.58 -12.58
N ASN A 61 5.39 1.38 -13.32
CA ASN A 61 5.20 2.03 -14.60
C ASN A 61 4.23 3.23 -14.52
N PRO A 62 4.76 4.48 -14.55
CA PRO A 62 3.91 5.67 -14.41
C PRO A 62 2.96 5.90 -15.59
N ASN A 63 3.21 5.29 -16.75
CA ASN A 63 2.38 5.46 -17.92
C ASN A 63 1.16 4.54 -17.96
N LYS A 64 1.17 3.49 -17.15
CA LYS A 64 0.10 2.47 -17.13
C LYS A 64 -0.76 2.52 -15.89
N ASN A 65 -0.19 2.90 -14.74
CA ASN A 65 -0.82 2.64 -13.46
C ASN A 65 -0.90 3.89 -12.58
N VAL A 66 -1.95 3.95 -11.77
CA VAL A 66 -1.97 4.80 -10.59
C VAL A 66 -1.32 4.03 -9.43
N VAL A 67 -0.52 4.73 -8.66
CA VAL A 67 0.17 4.22 -7.47
C VAL A 67 -0.33 5.00 -6.26
N THR A 68 -0.92 4.32 -5.29
CA THR A 68 -1.27 4.93 -4.00
C THR A 68 -0.32 4.44 -2.93
N ILE A 69 0.37 5.38 -2.30
CA ILE A 69 1.32 5.15 -1.22
C ILE A 69 0.73 5.71 0.07
N VAL A 70 0.60 4.86 1.08
CA VAL A 70 0.18 5.29 2.42
C VAL A 70 1.41 5.41 3.30
N ILE A 71 1.69 6.60 3.81
CA ILE A 71 2.91 6.85 4.56
C ILE A 71 2.68 7.80 5.73
N SER A 72 3.24 7.46 6.90
CA SER A 72 3.29 8.35 8.06
C SER A 72 4.69 8.95 8.17
N ASN A 73 4.77 10.21 8.56
CA ASN A 73 6.03 10.79 8.99
C ASN A 73 6.55 10.08 10.23
N ARG A 74 7.86 10.15 10.47
CA ARG A 74 8.50 9.54 11.62
C ARG A 74 8.95 10.63 12.61
N ARG A 75 8.72 10.39 13.92
CA ARG A 75 9.35 11.16 14.99
C ARG A 75 10.55 10.38 15.51
N TYR A 76 11.69 11.03 15.54
CA TYR A 76 12.92 10.44 16.07
C TYR A 76 13.80 11.53 16.67
N ASN A 77 14.29 11.32 17.89
CA ASN A 77 15.16 12.27 18.61
C ASN A 77 14.66 13.73 18.58
N ARG A 78 13.38 13.95 18.87
CA ARG A 78 12.70 15.26 18.86
C ARG A 78 12.65 15.95 17.47
N ARG A 79 12.95 15.23 16.41
CA ARG A 79 12.85 15.68 15.02
C ARG A 79 11.70 14.97 14.30
N THR A 80 11.19 15.62 13.28
CA THR A 80 10.27 15.01 12.33
C THR A 80 11.02 14.69 11.05
N ILE A 81 10.94 13.43 10.61
CA ILE A 81 11.38 13.02 9.27
C ILE A 81 10.13 13.08 8.38
N PRO A 82 10.06 14.04 7.45
CA PRO A 82 8.89 14.25 6.62
C PRO A 82 8.88 13.27 5.44
N LYS A 83 8.65 11.98 5.72
CA LYS A 83 8.74 10.91 4.71
C LYS A 83 7.86 11.16 3.49
N HIS A 84 6.69 11.79 3.65
CA HIS A 84 5.80 12.14 2.55
C HIS A 84 6.43 13.11 1.54
N GLU A 85 7.28 14.05 1.99
CA GLU A 85 8.00 14.98 1.11
C GLU A 85 9.06 14.23 0.29
N TYR A 86 9.85 13.35 0.93
CA TYR A 86 10.84 12.51 0.23
C TYR A 86 10.17 11.61 -0.81
N VAL A 87 9.07 10.93 -0.44
CA VAL A 87 8.31 10.10 -1.37
C VAL A 87 7.79 10.93 -2.55
N THR A 88 7.25 12.12 -2.28
CA THR A 88 6.75 13.02 -3.34
C THR A 88 7.87 13.46 -4.28
N SER A 89 9.05 13.78 -3.75
CA SER A 89 10.22 14.12 -4.57
C SER A 89 10.65 12.95 -5.44
N ILE A 90 10.79 11.75 -4.87
CA ILE A 90 11.15 10.53 -5.60
C ILE A 90 10.14 10.25 -6.73
N MET A 91 8.85 10.28 -6.44
CA MET A 91 7.81 10.00 -7.43
C MET A 91 7.82 11.02 -8.57
N LYS A 92 8.03 12.30 -8.26
CA LYS A 92 8.18 13.36 -9.26
C LYS A 92 9.39 13.13 -10.17
N ASP A 93 10.54 12.78 -9.59
CA ASP A 93 11.76 12.47 -10.35
C ASP A 93 11.56 11.27 -11.29
N LEU A 94 10.73 10.31 -10.89
CA LEU A 94 10.35 9.15 -11.70
C LEU A 94 9.25 9.46 -12.74
N GLY A 95 8.81 10.71 -12.83
CA GLY A 95 7.86 11.19 -13.83
C GLY A 95 6.39 10.97 -13.49
N TYR A 96 6.06 10.78 -12.20
CA TYR A 96 4.69 10.78 -11.72
C TYR A 96 4.22 12.19 -11.34
N ASP A 97 2.95 12.49 -11.58
CA ASP A 97 2.26 13.62 -11.01
C ASP A 97 1.53 13.21 -9.73
N LEU A 98 1.49 14.06 -8.71
CA LEU A 98 0.62 13.86 -7.56
C LEU A 98 -0.82 14.19 -7.98
N LEU A 99 -1.65 13.17 -8.13
CA LEU A 99 -3.04 13.31 -8.58
C LEU A 99 -3.98 13.66 -7.42
N ASN A 100 -3.69 13.15 -6.23
CA ASN A 100 -4.51 13.36 -5.06
C ASN A 100 -3.72 13.12 -3.77
N GLU A 101 -4.09 13.87 -2.72
CA GLU A 101 -3.58 13.71 -1.38
C GLU A 101 -4.75 13.68 -0.39
N LYS A 102 -4.75 12.69 0.52
CA LYS A 102 -5.71 12.58 1.60
C LYS A 102 -4.99 12.32 2.92
N ILE A 103 -5.63 12.71 4.00
CA ILE A 103 -5.19 12.40 5.35
C ILE A 103 -6.06 11.27 5.89
N TRP A 104 -5.43 10.16 6.19
CA TRP A 104 -6.07 9.07 6.92
C TRP A 104 -5.82 9.26 8.42
N GLU A 105 -6.85 9.67 9.15
CA GLU A 105 -6.84 9.72 10.61
C GLU A 105 -7.08 8.31 11.16
N LYS A 106 -6.06 7.75 11.79
CA LYS A 106 -6.00 6.34 12.24
C LYS A 106 -6.54 6.13 13.65
N SER A 107 -6.45 7.16 14.49
CA SER A 107 -6.84 7.12 15.91
C SER A 107 -7.17 8.52 16.39
N LYS A 108 -8.08 8.61 17.35
CA LYS A 108 -8.32 9.84 18.12
C LYS A 108 -7.39 9.99 19.33
N GLU A 109 -6.60 8.96 19.62
CA GLU A 109 -5.69 8.96 20.75
C GLU A 109 -4.45 9.82 20.48
N ILE A 110 -4.01 10.54 21.51
CA ILE A 110 -2.79 11.32 21.46
C ILE A 110 -1.60 10.39 21.71
N ASN A 111 -0.67 10.37 20.78
CA ASN A 111 0.58 9.62 20.92
C ASN A 111 1.78 10.55 20.69
N MET A 112 2.68 10.63 21.68
CA MET A 112 3.85 11.50 21.59
C MET A 112 4.92 11.00 20.61
N TYR A 113 4.93 9.69 20.31
CA TYR A 113 5.98 9.06 19.51
C TYR A 113 5.54 8.80 18.07
N ARG A 114 4.25 8.65 17.82
CA ARG A 114 3.71 8.31 16.50
C ARG A 114 2.62 9.31 16.09
N TYR A 115 2.51 9.56 14.80
CA TYR A 115 1.40 10.32 14.24
C TYR A 115 0.12 9.49 14.27
N ASN A 116 -0.98 10.09 14.69
CA ASN A 116 -2.33 9.48 14.65
C ASN A 116 -2.94 9.51 13.24
N TYR A 117 -2.19 9.98 12.25
CA TYR A 117 -2.60 10.03 10.86
C TYR A 117 -1.49 9.51 9.92
N ALA A 118 -1.88 9.25 8.69
CA ALA A 118 -0.99 8.99 7.57
C ALA A 118 -1.45 9.80 6.35
N PHE A 119 -0.52 10.04 5.45
CA PHE A 119 -0.81 10.56 4.11
C PHE A 119 -1.20 9.40 3.20
N VAL A 120 -2.24 9.61 2.40
CA VAL A 120 -2.63 8.73 1.30
C VAL A 120 -2.34 9.49 0.02
N LEU A 121 -1.21 9.19 -0.60
CA LEU A 121 -0.66 9.91 -1.74
C LEU A 121 -0.91 9.11 -3.02
N CYS A 122 -1.65 9.69 -3.95
CA CYS A 122 -2.00 9.04 -5.21
C CYS A 122 -1.23 9.67 -6.36
N TYR A 123 -0.42 8.87 -7.03
CA TYR A 123 0.46 9.28 -8.11
C TYR A 123 0.07 8.62 -9.42
N GLY A 124 0.27 9.31 -10.53
CA GLY A 124 0.01 8.79 -11.88
C GLY A 124 0.32 9.83 -12.94
N LYS A 125 -0.13 9.60 -14.16
CA LYS A 125 -0.06 10.63 -15.21
C LYS A 125 -1.23 11.61 -15.09
N LYS A 126 -0.98 12.87 -15.37
CA LYS A 126 -1.93 14.00 -15.24
C LYS A 126 -3.28 13.80 -15.95
N ASN A 127 -3.31 12.97 -16.98
CA ASN A 127 -4.53 12.64 -17.72
C ASN A 127 -5.31 11.46 -17.14
N PHE A 128 -4.82 10.83 -16.06
CA PHE A 128 -5.51 9.71 -15.45
C PHE A 128 -6.79 10.18 -14.76
N LYS A 129 -7.92 9.55 -15.09
CA LYS A 129 -9.24 9.91 -14.54
C LYS A 129 -9.63 8.96 -13.42
N SER A 130 -10.11 9.53 -12.32
CA SER A 130 -10.75 8.76 -11.24
C SER A 130 -12.00 8.06 -11.75
N LYS A 131 -12.19 6.80 -11.38
CA LYS A 131 -13.35 5.96 -11.76
C LYS A 131 -14.57 6.26 -10.86
N ASN A 132 -14.34 6.50 -9.58
CA ASN A 132 -15.38 6.75 -8.59
C ASN A 132 -15.04 7.95 -7.69
N THR A 133 -15.35 9.16 -8.16
CA THR A 133 -15.08 10.41 -7.44
C THR A 133 -15.82 10.54 -6.12
N LYS A 134 -16.91 9.80 -5.89
CA LYS A 134 -17.70 9.87 -4.65
C LYS A 134 -16.89 9.40 -3.44
N GLN A 135 -15.98 8.44 -3.62
CA GLN A 135 -15.14 7.92 -2.55
C GLN A 135 -14.07 8.92 -2.09
N PHE A 136 -13.69 9.86 -2.95
CA PHE A 136 -12.64 10.85 -2.70
C PHE A 136 -13.18 12.26 -2.37
N LYS A 137 -14.43 12.37 -1.92
CA LYS A 137 -15.10 13.64 -1.70
C LYS A 137 -14.47 14.49 -0.58
N TYR A 138 -13.93 13.85 0.47
CA TYR A 138 -13.36 14.52 1.63
C TYR A 138 -11.84 14.34 1.66
N ASP A 139 -11.12 15.32 2.22
CA ASP A 139 -9.66 15.29 2.30
C ASP A 139 -9.15 14.60 3.56
N ILE A 140 -9.97 14.53 4.60
CA ILE A 140 -9.67 13.85 5.85
C ILE A 140 -10.64 12.70 6.05
N TRP A 141 -10.10 11.49 6.25
CA TRP A 141 -10.86 10.26 6.46
C TRP A 141 -10.56 9.69 7.83
N PHE A 142 -11.59 9.46 8.61
CA PHE A 142 -11.45 8.73 9.87
C PHE A 142 -11.80 7.27 9.67
N HIS A 143 -10.80 6.41 9.75
CA HIS A 143 -10.93 4.97 9.74
C HIS A 143 -9.95 4.39 10.77
N PRO A 144 -10.43 3.93 11.94
CA PRO A 144 -9.54 3.42 12.97
C PRO A 144 -8.76 2.20 12.48
N HIS A 145 -7.56 2.06 13.01
CA HIS A 145 -6.77 0.85 12.81
C HIS A 145 -7.58 -0.40 13.09
N GLN A 146 -7.28 -1.44 12.36
CA GLN A 146 -7.76 -2.79 12.64
C GLN A 146 -6.61 -3.62 13.18
N SER A 147 -6.85 -4.40 14.24
CA SER A 147 -5.91 -5.39 14.74
C SER A 147 -6.35 -6.78 14.34
N TYR A 148 -5.39 -7.64 14.06
CA TYR A 148 -5.64 -9.05 13.75
C TYR A 148 -4.58 -9.92 14.41
N LYS A 149 -4.98 -10.84 15.30
CA LYS A 149 -4.11 -11.83 15.96
C LYS A 149 -2.77 -11.27 16.46
N GLY A 150 -2.80 -10.17 17.19
CA GLY A 150 -1.59 -9.53 17.74
C GLY A 150 -0.89 -8.55 16.78
N TYR A 151 -1.22 -8.54 15.50
CA TYR A 151 -0.77 -7.52 14.56
C TYR A 151 -1.60 -6.26 14.74
N SER A 152 -1.01 -5.28 15.39
CA SER A 152 -1.56 -3.93 15.55
C SER A 152 -1.17 -3.06 14.35
N TYR A 153 -1.90 -1.99 14.14
CA TYR A 153 -1.58 -0.97 13.12
C TYR A 153 -1.81 -1.37 11.66
N ASN A 154 -2.67 -2.36 11.42
CA ASN A 154 -3.09 -2.67 10.05
C ASN A 154 -3.97 -1.58 9.47
N PHE A 155 -4.01 -1.51 8.15
CA PHE A 155 -4.97 -0.66 7.46
C PHE A 155 -6.42 -0.95 7.89
N SER A 156 -7.22 0.10 7.95
CA SER A 156 -8.66 -0.10 7.85
C SER A 156 -9.00 -0.63 6.46
N LYS A 157 -9.70 -1.75 6.39
CA LYS A 157 -10.17 -2.31 5.13
C LYS A 157 -10.99 -1.30 4.32
N ASP A 158 -11.85 -0.53 4.98
CA ASP A 158 -12.70 0.47 4.32
C ASP A 158 -11.88 1.59 3.67
N MET A 159 -10.76 1.99 4.27
CA MET A 159 -9.85 2.97 3.66
C MET A 159 -9.20 2.39 2.39
N VAL A 160 -8.79 1.13 2.43
CA VAL A 160 -8.23 0.43 1.26
C VAL A 160 -9.27 0.30 0.15
N ILE A 161 -10.51 -0.09 0.48
CA ILE A 161 -11.63 -0.17 -0.48
C ILE A 161 -11.85 1.17 -1.17
N ARG A 162 -11.87 2.29 -0.43
CA ARG A 162 -12.01 3.63 -1.04
C ARG A 162 -10.94 3.92 -2.08
N CYS A 163 -9.69 3.56 -1.79
CA CYS A 163 -8.59 3.75 -2.73
C CYS A 163 -8.75 2.87 -3.97
N ILE A 164 -9.04 1.59 -3.79
CA ILE A 164 -9.22 0.63 -4.87
C ILE A 164 -10.36 1.06 -5.79
N GLU A 165 -11.55 1.32 -5.26
CA GLU A 165 -12.72 1.69 -6.05
C GLU A 165 -12.58 3.01 -6.81
N ASN A 166 -11.73 3.93 -6.30
CA ASN A 166 -11.51 5.20 -6.97
C ASN A 166 -10.70 5.05 -8.27
N TYR A 167 -9.81 4.07 -8.35
CA TYR A 167 -8.86 3.93 -9.46
C TYR A 167 -9.02 2.65 -10.27
N THR A 168 -9.92 1.75 -9.87
CA THR A 168 -10.12 0.45 -10.53
C THR A 168 -11.59 0.16 -10.81
N GLU A 169 -11.81 -0.79 -11.72
CA GLU A 169 -13.10 -1.42 -11.99
C GLU A 169 -13.10 -2.89 -11.51
N LYS A 170 -14.28 -3.51 -11.45
CA LYS A 170 -14.38 -4.94 -11.13
C LYS A 170 -13.57 -5.77 -12.13
N GLY A 171 -12.82 -6.72 -11.62
CA GLY A 171 -11.94 -7.57 -12.41
C GLY A 171 -10.51 -7.03 -12.61
N ASP A 172 -10.25 -5.75 -12.34
CA ASP A 172 -8.91 -5.16 -12.36
C ASP A 172 -7.99 -5.81 -11.31
N ILE A 173 -6.70 -5.76 -11.57
CA ILE A 173 -5.68 -6.37 -10.72
C ILE A 173 -4.98 -5.29 -9.91
N VAL A 174 -5.01 -5.41 -8.59
CA VAL A 174 -4.30 -4.55 -7.64
C VAL A 174 -3.01 -5.23 -7.22
N PHE A 175 -1.89 -4.54 -7.34
CA PHE A 175 -0.60 -5.02 -6.88
C PHE A 175 -0.20 -4.34 -5.57
N ASN A 176 0.24 -5.14 -4.59
CA ASN A 176 0.83 -4.64 -3.37
C ASN A 176 2.19 -5.31 -3.11
N PRO A 177 3.31 -4.60 -3.28
CA PRO A 177 4.65 -5.14 -3.05
C PRO A 177 4.98 -5.46 -1.58
N PHE A 178 4.18 -4.99 -0.64
CA PHE A 178 4.34 -5.19 0.81
C PHE A 178 2.99 -5.59 1.43
N ILE A 179 2.49 -6.76 1.04
CA ILE A 179 1.09 -7.10 1.29
C ILE A 179 0.77 -7.35 2.77
N GLY A 180 1.80 -7.64 3.59
CA GLY A 180 1.64 -7.89 5.01
C GLY A 180 0.64 -9.00 5.28
N ILE A 181 -0.22 -8.80 6.25
CA ILE A 181 -1.28 -9.76 6.61
C ILE A 181 -2.50 -9.74 5.64
N GLY A 182 -2.38 -9.16 4.45
CA GLY A 182 -3.33 -9.32 3.36
C GLY A 182 -4.56 -8.42 3.36
N THR A 183 -4.58 -7.30 4.08
CA THR A 183 -5.76 -6.39 4.09
C THR A 183 -6.13 -5.91 2.69
N THR A 184 -5.15 -5.61 1.84
CA THR A 184 -5.37 -5.23 0.44
C THR A 184 -6.01 -6.37 -0.37
N ALA A 185 -5.54 -7.61 -0.18
CA ALA A 185 -6.09 -8.77 -0.89
C ALA A 185 -7.56 -9.03 -0.49
N ILE A 186 -7.89 -8.90 0.80
CA ILE A 186 -9.27 -9.02 1.29
C ILE A 186 -10.16 -7.93 0.71
N ALA A 187 -9.68 -6.67 0.69
CA ALA A 187 -10.41 -5.56 0.07
C ALA A 187 -10.68 -5.80 -1.42
N CYS A 188 -9.72 -6.40 -2.14
CA CYS A 188 -9.90 -6.80 -3.53
C CYS A 188 -10.98 -7.85 -3.70
N LEU A 189 -10.98 -8.90 -2.87
CA LEU A 189 -12.02 -9.94 -2.91
C LEU A 189 -13.41 -9.38 -2.67
N GLU A 190 -13.55 -8.53 -1.66
CA GLU A 190 -14.85 -7.92 -1.30
C GLU A 190 -15.39 -7.01 -2.42
N THR A 191 -14.49 -6.38 -3.15
CA THR A 191 -14.85 -5.44 -4.23
C THR A 191 -14.83 -6.06 -5.62
N GLU A 192 -14.71 -7.38 -5.73
CA GLU A 192 -14.62 -8.14 -7.00
C GLU A 192 -13.40 -7.72 -7.86
N ARG A 193 -12.31 -7.26 -7.23
CA ARG A 193 -11.01 -7.06 -7.87
C ARG A 193 -10.12 -8.29 -7.65
N LYS A 194 -9.08 -8.38 -8.45
CA LYS A 194 -8.02 -9.37 -8.30
C LYS A 194 -6.83 -8.74 -7.60
N PHE A 195 -5.98 -9.58 -7.03
CA PHE A 195 -4.79 -9.10 -6.35
C PHE A 195 -3.54 -9.85 -6.77
N LEU A 196 -2.42 -9.16 -6.67
CA LEU A 196 -1.07 -9.69 -6.66
C LEU A 196 -0.32 -9.06 -5.49
N GLY A 197 0.56 -9.79 -4.86
CA GLY A 197 1.38 -9.22 -3.79
C GLY A 197 2.62 -10.03 -3.48
N SER A 198 3.53 -9.42 -2.73
CA SER A 198 4.70 -10.08 -2.16
C SER A 198 4.80 -9.76 -0.66
N GLU A 199 5.31 -10.73 0.07
CA GLU A 199 5.65 -10.62 1.49
C GLU A 199 6.93 -11.42 1.73
N ILE A 200 7.95 -10.74 2.24
CA ILE A 200 9.27 -11.35 2.46
C ILE A 200 9.31 -12.20 3.72
N ASP A 201 8.58 -11.77 4.76
CA ASP A 201 8.51 -12.48 6.03
C ASP A 201 7.57 -13.70 5.91
N SER A 202 8.13 -14.89 6.09
CA SER A 202 7.39 -16.15 5.94
C SER A 202 6.29 -16.35 7.00
N GLU A 203 6.48 -15.83 8.22
CA GLU A 203 5.46 -15.93 9.28
C GLU A 203 4.27 -15.00 8.96
N VAL A 204 4.56 -13.78 8.51
CA VAL A 204 3.52 -12.82 8.07
C VAL A 204 2.79 -13.34 6.83
N TYR A 205 3.52 -13.95 5.89
CA TYR A 205 2.94 -14.61 4.72
C TYR A 205 1.95 -15.72 5.10
N GLU A 206 2.31 -16.62 6.01
CA GLU A 206 1.43 -17.69 6.48
C GLU A 206 0.17 -17.12 7.17
N ILE A 207 0.31 -16.05 7.94
CA ILE A 207 -0.84 -15.38 8.55
C ILE A 207 -1.76 -14.78 7.48
N CYS A 208 -1.17 -14.17 6.46
CA CYS A 208 -1.91 -13.65 5.31
C CYS A 208 -2.71 -14.75 4.60
N MET A 209 -2.09 -15.87 4.29
CA MET A 209 -2.74 -16.98 3.60
C MET A 209 -3.88 -17.59 4.43
N ASN A 210 -3.65 -17.81 5.72
CA ASN A 210 -4.67 -18.30 6.64
C ASN A 210 -5.87 -17.34 6.75
N ARG A 211 -5.61 -16.04 6.76
CA ARG A 211 -6.65 -15.01 6.80
C ARG A 211 -7.49 -15.00 5.53
N LEU A 212 -6.85 -15.09 4.36
CA LEU A 212 -7.53 -15.17 3.08
C LEU A 212 -8.43 -16.41 2.95
N GLU A 213 -7.97 -17.57 3.42
CA GLU A 213 -8.79 -18.79 3.45
C GLU A 213 -10.03 -18.62 4.34
N GLN A 214 -9.89 -17.99 5.50
CA GLN A 214 -11.02 -17.74 6.41
C GLN A 214 -12.06 -16.83 5.75
N GLU A 215 -11.63 -15.74 5.11
CA GLU A 215 -12.53 -14.82 4.39
C GLU A 215 -13.25 -15.51 3.21
N GLN A 216 -12.54 -16.33 2.42
CA GLN A 216 -13.14 -17.07 1.32
C GLN A 216 -14.17 -18.12 1.78
N ARG A 217 -13.96 -18.72 2.95
CA ARG A 217 -14.93 -19.65 3.54
C ARG A 217 -16.17 -18.93 4.05
N SER A 218 -16.00 -17.74 4.66
CA SER A 218 -17.13 -16.95 5.18
C SER A 218 -18.02 -16.37 4.07
N THR A 219 -17.45 -16.06 2.92
CA THR A 219 -18.21 -15.54 1.75
C THR A 219 -18.93 -16.61 0.94
N LYS A 220 -18.65 -17.89 1.14
CA LYS A 220 -19.33 -19.01 0.45
C LYS A 220 -20.68 -19.43 1.08
N TRP A 221 -21.14 -18.76 2.13
CA TRP A 221 -22.40 -19.09 2.84
C TRP A 221 -23.57 -18.17 2.45
N PHE A 222 -23.43 -17.37 1.37
CA PHE A 222 -24.52 -16.54 0.84
C PHE A 222 -24.75 -16.75 -0.64
#